data_a5426e49057b7b5bb08d58431c767ede
#
_entry.id   a5426e49057b7b5bb08d58431c767ede
#
_cell.length_a   1.000
_cell.length_b   1.000
_cell.length_c   1.000
_cell.angle_alpha   90.00
_cell.angle_beta   90.00
_cell.angle_gamma   90.00
#
_symmetry.space_group_name_H-M   'P 1'
#
loop_
_entity.id
_entity.type
_entity.pdbx_description
1 polymer ?
#
loop_
_entity_poly.entity_id
_entity_poly.type
_entity_poly.pdbx_seq_one_letter_code
_entity_poly.pdbx_strand_id
1 'polypeptide(L)'
;SNRMKQKSVWRQPYFVFGFIILAFFLLGSFIFEWIFGPDPKQTYFLMENGRVIEAAPLSPSWMHPLGTDQYGYDMFAKIMLGAKYTIISAMGVAAVRMLIAVPLGFAIGTYWQKRRTLINSAIDPLHYIPMTIFSYLMLYPVLWEPMEGFSTTVWERIIIQVVLMAIITVPIVASLIGNEANLLYQEEYVLASKTLGAGRPRIITRHLFPMMREKLFVLYGQQVVETLVVFTHLGLLQLYIGG
;
A
#
# COMPACT_ATOMS: atom_id res chain seq x y z
N SER A 1 38.80 -4.97 3.35
CA SER A 1 37.50 -4.41 3.78
C SER A 1 36.83 -3.73 2.59
N ASN A 2 36.23 -4.56 1.72
CA ASN A 2 35.41 -4.08 0.60
C ASN A 2 34.04 -3.68 1.14
N ARG A 3 33.89 -2.48 1.68
CA ARG A 3 32.60 -1.81 1.70
C ARG A 3 32.30 -1.41 0.27
N MET A 4 31.65 -2.32 -0.49
CA MET A 4 30.97 -1.91 -1.71
C MET A 4 30.07 -0.73 -1.33
N LYS A 5 30.34 0.44 -1.90
CA LYS A 5 29.45 1.60 -1.81
C LYS A 5 28.09 1.16 -2.37
N GLN A 6 27.21 0.74 -1.48
CA GLN A 6 25.85 0.43 -1.85
C GLN A 6 25.26 1.73 -2.41
N LYS A 7 24.98 1.74 -3.72
CA LYS A 7 24.35 2.90 -4.37
C LYS A 7 23.09 3.23 -3.60
N SER A 8 22.90 4.48 -3.25
CA SER A 8 21.66 4.94 -2.61
C SER A 8 20.45 4.38 -3.37
N VAL A 9 19.43 3.89 -2.64
CA VAL A 9 18.18 3.35 -3.18
C VAL A 9 17.57 4.27 -4.23
N TRP A 10 17.66 5.59 -3.99
CA TRP A 10 17.16 6.64 -4.87
C TRP A 10 17.80 6.69 -6.27
N ARG A 11 18.95 6.07 -6.46
CA ARG A 11 19.70 6.03 -7.73
C ARG A 11 19.58 4.69 -8.44
N GLN A 12 18.82 3.75 -7.86
CA GLN A 12 18.61 2.45 -8.51
C GLN A 12 17.60 2.58 -9.65
N PRO A 13 17.92 2.06 -10.87
CA PRO A 13 17.03 2.18 -12.03
C PRO A 13 15.64 1.62 -11.79
N TYR A 14 15.53 0.50 -11.09
CA TYR A 14 14.24 -0.13 -10.78
C TYR A 14 13.36 0.74 -9.87
N PHE A 15 13.97 1.41 -8.88
CA PHE A 15 13.26 2.34 -8.02
C PHE A 15 12.73 3.54 -8.81
N VAL A 16 13.57 4.16 -9.64
CA VAL A 16 13.20 5.32 -10.48
C VAL A 16 12.09 4.93 -11.45
N PHE A 17 12.19 3.78 -12.09
CA PHE A 17 11.18 3.27 -13.01
C PHE A 17 9.84 3.04 -12.31
N GLY A 18 9.83 2.36 -11.17
CA GLY A 18 8.61 2.15 -10.38
C GLY A 18 7.98 3.45 -9.89
N PHE A 19 8.79 4.39 -9.43
CA PHE A 19 8.32 5.72 -9.03
C PHE A 19 7.68 6.49 -10.18
N ILE A 20 8.29 6.45 -11.37
CA ILE A 20 7.74 7.10 -12.56
C ILE A 20 6.39 6.50 -12.94
N ILE A 21 6.25 5.17 -12.92
CA ILE A 21 4.98 4.49 -13.23
C ILE A 21 3.89 4.92 -12.23
N LEU A 22 4.17 4.86 -10.93
CA LEU A 22 3.20 5.26 -9.91
C LEU A 22 2.81 6.73 -10.03
N ALA A 23 3.78 7.61 -10.26
CA ALA A 23 3.53 9.03 -10.48
C ALA A 23 2.70 9.27 -11.73
N PHE A 24 2.98 8.56 -12.82
CA PHE A 24 2.21 8.63 -14.06
C PHE A 24 0.74 8.28 -13.84
N PHE A 25 0.46 7.14 -13.19
CA PHE A 25 -0.92 6.74 -12.93
C PHE A 25 -1.63 7.64 -11.94
N LEU A 26 -0.96 8.09 -10.90
CA LEU A 26 -1.54 8.97 -9.89
C LEU A 26 -1.87 10.35 -10.46
N LEU A 27 -0.91 11.01 -11.07
CA LEU A 27 -1.11 12.33 -11.69
C LEU A 27 -2.02 12.24 -12.90
N GLY A 28 -1.85 11.23 -13.73
CA GLY A 28 -2.69 10.97 -14.88
C GLY A 28 -4.15 10.74 -14.51
N SER A 29 -4.41 10.09 -13.39
CA SER A 29 -5.76 9.86 -12.87
C SER A 29 -6.48 11.17 -12.54
N PHE A 30 -5.84 12.08 -11.82
CA PHE A 30 -6.41 13.40 -11.52
C PHE A 30 -6.59 14.26 -12.77
N ILE A 31 -5.61 14.27 -13.68
CA ILE A 31 -5.68 15.03 -14.93
C ILE A 31 -6.78 14.47 -15.83
N PHE A 32 -6.92 13.16 -15.92
CA PHE A 32 -7.95 12.51 -16.72
C PHE A 32 -9.36 12.86 -16.22
N GLU A 33 -9.60 12.81 -14.91
CA GLU A 33 -10.87 13.23 -14.32
C GLU A 33 -11.18 14.71 -14.59
N TRP A 34 -10.16 15.56 -14.50
CA TRP A 34 -10.31 16.98 -14.77
C TRP A 34 -10.68 17.28 -16.22
N ILE A 35 -10.12 16.53 -17.19
CA ILE A 35 -10.37 16.73 -18.63
C ILE A 35 -11.67 16.06 -19.08
N PHE A 36 -11.90 14.81 -18.67
CA PHE A 36 -12.98 13.96 -19.20
C PHE A 36 -14.16 13.78 -18.24
N GLY A 37 -14.06 14.29 -17.01
CA GLY A 37 -15.08 14.14 -15.98
C GLY A 37 -14.94 12.87 -15.14
N PRO A 38 -15.76 12.75 -14.06
CA PRO A 38 -15.64 11.69 -13.07
C PRO A 38 -16.21 10.33 -13.52
N ASP A 39 -17.02 10.30 -14.57
CA ASP A 39 -17.71 9.10 -15.01
C ASP A 39 -17.13 8.57 -16.32
N PRO A 40 -16.89 7.24 -16.42
CA PRO A 40 -16.47 6.62 -17.66
C PRO A 40 -17.61 6.66 -18.69
N LYS A 41 -17.27 6.88 -19.94
CA LYS A 41 -18.25 6.85 -21.03
C LYS A 41 -18.75 5.42 -21.24
N GLN A 42 -20.03 5.29 -21.50
CA GLN A 42 -20.70 4.02 -21.73
C GLN A 42 -21.19 3.93 -23.18
N THR A 43 -20.82 2.86 -23.88
CA THR A 43 -21.23 2.56 -25.24
C THR A 43 -21.64 1.09 -25.33
N TYR A 44 -22.92 0.83 -25.47
CA TYR A 44 -23.43 -0.55 -25.56
C TYR A 44 -23.24 -1.17 -26.93
N PHE A 45 -23.40 -0.37 -28.00
CA PHE A 45 -23.37 -0.84 -29.37
C PHE A 45 -22.51 0.09 -30.22
N LEU A 46 -21.66 -0.50 -31.05
CA LEU A 46 -21.01 0.21 -32.13
C LEU A 46 -21.91 0.18 -33.36
N MET A 47 -22.30 1.34 -33.83
CA MET A 47 -23.19 1.47 -34.99
C MET A 47 -22.48 2.15 -36.15
N GLU A 48 -22.66 1.62 -37.35
CA GLU A 48 -22.23 2.21 -38.59
C GLU A 48 -23.37 2.17 -39.62
N ASN A 49 -23.69 3.32 -40.24
CA ASN A 49 -24.78 3.44 -41.20
C ASN A 49 -26.14 2.91 -40.71
N GLY A 50 -26.42 3.06 -39.41
CA GLY A 50 -27.68 2.60 -38.80
C GLY A 50 -27.74 1.12 -38.51
N ARG A 51 -26.64 0.38 -38.66
CA ARG A 51 -26.53 -1.05 -38.32
C ARG A 51 -25.60 -1.26 -37.15
N VAL A 52 -25.98 -2.18 -36.27
CA VAL A 52 -25.12 -2.60 -35.16
C VAL A 52 -24.02 -3.50 -35.72
N ILE A 53 -22.77 -3.05 -35.56
CA ILE A 53 -21.58 -3.82 -35.98
C ILE A 53 -21.07 -4.70 -34.84
N GLU A 54 -21.00 -4.13 -33.63
CA GLU A 54 -20.47 -4.81 -32.45
C GLU A 54 -21.27 -4.40 -31.22
N ALA A 55 -21.52 -5.36 -30.34
CA ALA A 55 -22.14 -5.14 -29.03
C ALA A 55 -21.10 -5.24 -27.91
N ALA A 56 -21.35 -4.61 -26.76
CA ALA A 56 -20.46 -4.71 -25.62
C ALA A 56 -20.25 -6.18 -25.18
N PRO A 57 -19.02 -6.58 -24.80
CA PRO A 57 -17.80 -5.76 -24.73
C PRO A 57 -17.21 -5.45 -26.11
N LEU A 58 -16.90 -4.16 -26.33
CA LEU A 58 -16.32 -3.69 -27.61
C LEU A 58 -14.81 -3.97 -27.65
N SER A 59 -14.32 -4.27 -28.84
CA SER A 59 -12.88 -4.45 -29.12
C SER A 59 -12.10 -3.13 -28.98
N PRO A 60 -10.78 -3.19 -28.69
CA PRO A 60 -9.93 -2.00 -28.68
C PRO A 60 -10.00 -1.21 -29.96
N SER A 61 -10.17 0.11 -29.86
CA SER A 61 -10.26 1.05 -30.98
C SER A 61 -9.72 2.42 -30.56
N TRP A 62 -9.68 3.38 -31.49
CA TRP A 62 -9.30 4.75 -31.17
C TRP A 62 -10.24 5.44 -30.17
N MET A 63 -11.53 5.10 -30.19
CA MET A 63 -12.51 5.61 -29.22
C MET A 63 -12.39 4.93 -27.85
N HIS A 64 -12.00 3.66 -27.84
CA HIS A 64 -11.83 2.82 -26.65
C HIS A 64 -10.49 2.09 -26.74
N PRO A 65 -9.36 2.73 -26.31
CA PRO A 65 -8.03 2.17 -26.49
C PRO A 65 -7.83 0.76 -25.93
N LEU A 66 -8.52 0.41 -24.83
CA LEU A 66 -8.52 -0.92 -24.23
C LEU A 66 -9.85 -1.65 -24.41
N GLY A 67 -10.72 -1.16 -25.28
CA GLY A 67 -12.07 -1.67 -25.43
C GLY A 67 -13.00 -1.26 -24.28
N THR A 68 -14.13 -1.95 -24.17
CA THR A 68 -15.12 -1.75 -23.09
C THR A 68 -15.31 -3.02 -22.28
N ASP A 69 -15.92 -2.88 -21.09
CA ASP A 69 -16.38 -4.01 -20.31
C ASP A 69 -17.73 -4.55 -20.84
N GLN A 70 -18.27 -5.56 -20.17
CA GLN A 70 -19.55 -6.17 -20.54
C GLN A 70 -20.75 -5.20 -20.46
N TYR A 71 -20.60 -4.09 -19.73
CA TYR A 71 -21.62 -3.06 -19.58
C TYR A 71 -21.40 -1.87 -20.52
N GLY A 72 -20.37 -1.94 -21.36
CA GLY A 72 -20.04 -0.88 -22.34
C GLY A 72 -19.24 0.27 -21.78
N TYR A 73 -18.74 0.20 -20.55
CA TYR A 73 -17.84 1.24 -20.00
C TYR A 73 -16.44 1.12 -20.56
N ASP A 74 -15.86 2.27 -20.93
CA ASP A 74 -14.49 2.32 -21.42
C ASP A 74 -13.49 1.86 -20.38
N MET A 75 -12.74 0.79 -20.69
CA MET A 75 -11.78 0.18 -19.77
C MET A 75 -10.62 1.10 -19.44
N PHE A 76 -10.13 1.86 -20.42
CA PHE A 76 -9.05 2.82 -20.18
C PHE A 76 -9.49 3.92 -19.21
N ALA A 77 -10.70 4.45 -19.38
CA ALA A 77 -11.27 5.44 -18.45
C ALA A 77 -11.45 4.87 -17.04
N LYS A 78 -11.92 3.64 -16.89
CA LYS A 78 -12.07 2.97 -15.59
C LYS A 78 -10.74 2.84 -14.87
N ILE A 79 -9.68 2.42 -15.57
CA ILE A 79 -8.33 2.29 -15.01
C ILE A 79 -7.80 3.66 -14.58
N MET A 80 -7.90 4.66 -15.45
CA MET A 80 -7.39 6.00 -15.15
C MET A 80 -8.16 6.68 -14.03
N LEU A 81 -9.48 6.60 -14.02
CA LEU A 81 -10.31 7.20 -12.96
C LEU A 81 -10.14 6.51 -11.62
N GLY A 82 -9.96 5.19 -11.62
CA GLY A 82 -9.79 4.39 -10.40
C GLY A 82 -8.39 4.40 -9.81
N ALA A 83 -7.36 4.69 -10.60
CA ALA A 83 -5.96 4.57 -10.20
C ALA A 83 -5.61 5.42 -8.97
N LYS A 84 -6.11 6.66 -8.88
CA LYS A 84 -5.87 7.53 -7.72
C LYS A 84 -6.38 6.95 -6.41
N TYR A 85 -7.56 6.35 -6.41
CA TYR A 85 -8.14 5.74 -5.20
C TYR A 85 -7.34 4.54 -4.74
N THR A 86 -6.96 3.67 -5.67
CA THR A 86 -6.16 2.47 -5.37
C THR A 86 -4.76 2.84 -4.87
N ILE A 87 -4.07 3.74 -5.55
CA ILE A 87 -2.69 4.13 -5.19
C ILE A 87 -2.67 4.92 -3.88
N ILE A 88 -3.55 5.90 -3.71
CA ILE A 88 -3.65 6.69 -2.46
C ILE A 88 -4.01 5.78 -1.29
N SER A 89 -4.93 4.85 -1.46
CA SER A 89 -5.30 3.89 -0.42
C SER A 89 -4.13 3.00 -0.03
N ALA A 90 -3.40 2.44 -1.00
CA ALA A 90 -2.24 1.59 -0.74
C ALA A 90 -1.09 2.35 -0.06
N MET A 91 -0.79 3.54 -0.53
CA MET A 91 0.22 4.41 0.09
C MET A 91 -0.20 4.84 1.51
N GLY A 92 -1.48 5.13 1.70
CA GLY A 92 -2.05 5.47 2.99
C GLY A 92 -1.97 4.33 4.00
N VAL A 93 -2.33 3.11 3.60
CA VAL A 93 -2.19 1.90 4.43
C VAL A 93 -0.73 1.71 4.87
N ALA A 94 0.19 1.77 3.92
CA ALA A 94 1.61 1.64 4.21
C ALA A 94 2.13 2.75 5.12
N ALA A 95 1.72 4.01 4.90
CA ALA A 95 2.13 5.15 5.71
C ALA A 95 1.64 5.04 7.16
N VAL A 96 0.36 4.76 7.37
CA VAL A 96 -0.22 4.59 8.72
C VAL A 96 0.42 3.41 9.43
N ARG A 97 0.60 2.29 8.73
CA ARG A 97 1.25 1.09 9.27
C ARG A 97 2.68 1.40 9.73
N MET A 98 3.47 2.10 8.92
CA MET A 98 4.83 2.47 9.27
C MET A 98 4.90 3.49 10.39
N LEU A 99 4.01 4.49 10.41
CA LEU A 99 3.95 5.49 11.49
C LEU A 99 3.73 4.87 12.86
N ILE A 100 3.00 3.78 12.93
CA ILE A 100 2.74 3.03 14.19
C ILE A 100 3.84 2.00 14.42
N ALA A 101 4.22 1.25 13.40
CA ALA A 101 5.16 0.13 13.52
C ALA A 101 6.60 0.56 13.80
N VAL A 102 7.05 1.69 13.26
CA VAL A 102 8.42 2.18 13.49
C VAL A 102 8.70 2.50 14.95
N PRO A 103 7.90 3.33 15.64
CA PRO A 103 8.10 3.57 17.07
C PRO A 103 7.99 2.28 17.92
N LEU A 104 7.01 1.43 17.64
CA LEU A 104 6.84 0.15 18.33
C LEU A 104 8.03 -0.78 18.08
N GLY A 105 8.53 -0.86 16.85
CA GLY A 105 9.69 -1.67 16.53
C GLY A 105 10.95 -1.20 17.25
N PHE A 106 11.20 0.09 17.31
CA PHE A 106 12.31 0.63 18.11
C PHE A 106 12.13 0.35 19.59
N ALA A 107 10.92 0.43 20.12
CA ALA A 107 10.63 0.06 21.51
C ALA A 107 10.93 -1.42 21.78
N ILE A 108 10.49 -2.31 20.89
CA ILE A 108 10.74 -3.76 20.98
C ILE A 108 12.25 -4.05 20.95
N GLY A 109 12.99 -3.40 20.07
CA GLY A 109 14.42 -3.61 19.88
C GLY A 109 15.32 -3.01 20.98
N THR A 110 14.83 -2.02 21.72
CA THR A 110 15.63 -1.27 22.71
C THR A 110 15.09 -1.38 24.13
N TYR A 111 13.86 -0.91 24.39
CA TYR A 111 13.27 -0.91 25.74
C TYR A 111 12.83 -2.29 26.19
N TRP A 112 12.29 -3.11 25.28
CA TRP A 112 11.68 -4.41 25.56
C TRP A 112 12.53 -5.59 25.10
N GLN A 113 13.84 -5.43 25.07
CA GLN A 113 14.76 -6.48 24.61
C GLN A 113 14.56 -7.79 25.37
N LYS A 114 14.40 -7.74 26.70
CA LYS A 114 14.21 -8.92 27.55
C LYS A 114 12.90 -9.66 27.27
N ARG A 115 11.90 -8.95 26.74
CA ARG A 115 10.58 -9.49 26.41
C ARG A 115 10.41 -9.77 24.91
N ARG A 116 11.44 -9.51 24.11
CA ARG A 116 11.37 -9.63 22.67
C ARG A 116 10.97 -11.05 22.23
N THR A 117 11.53 -12.08 22.82
CA THR A 117 11.18 -13.48 22.51
C THR A 117 9.70 -13.76 22.78
N LEU A 118 9.18 -13.27 23.90
CA LEU A 118 7.75 -13.41 24.23
C LEU A 118 6.86 -12.67 23.24
N ILE A 119 7.24 -11.45 22.90
CA ILE A 119 6.51 -10.61 21.91
C ILE A 119 6.51 -11.29 20.56
N ASN A 120 7.66 -11.77 20.06
CA ASN A 120 7.77 -12.47 18.80
C ASN A 120 6.94 -13.76 18.78
N SER A 121 6.95 -14.52 19.87
CA SER A 121 6.13 -15.73 20.00
C SER A 121 4.63 -15.45 19.94
N ALA A 122 4.19 -14.30 20.47
CA ALA A 122 2.80 -13.87 20.38
C ALA A 122 2.42 -13.39 18.96
N ILE A 123 3.37 -12.84 18.21
CA ILE A 123 3.16 -12.29 16.85
C ILE A 123 3.29 -13.38 15.78
N ASP A 124 4.16 -14.37 15.96
CA ASP A 124 4.45 -15.41 14.96
C ASP A 124 3.18 -16.10 14.40
N PRO A 125 2.16 -16.44 15.18
CA PRO A 125 0.92 -17.01 14.65
C PRO A 125 0.20 -16.13 13.64
N LEU A 126 0.37 -14.80 13.74
CA LEU A 126 -0.26 -13.85 12.83
C LEU A 126 0.24 -13.98 11.38
N HIS A 127 1.46 -14.50 11.17
CA HIS A 127 2.01 -14.76 9.86
C HIS A 127 1.24 -15.84 9.08
N TYR A 128 0.54 -16.72 9.76
CA TYR A 128 -0.25 -17.80 9.17
C TYR A 128 -1.68 -17.40 8.82
N ILE A 129 -2.12 -16.20 9.25
CA ILE A 129 -3.44 -15.70 8.92
C ILE A 129 -3.44 -15.24 7.45
N PRO A 130 -4.32 -15.78 6.59
CA PRO A 130 -4.47 -15.29 5.23
C PRO A 130 -5.00 -13.85 5.22
N MET A 131 -4.14 -12.87 4.94
CA MET A 131 -4.48 -11.45 5.02
C MET A 131 -5.63 -11.08 4.09
N THR A 132 -5.73 -11.70 2.92
CA THR A 132 -6.84 -11.47 1.99
C THR A 132 -8.18 -11.85 2.61
N ILE A 133 -8.28 -13.03 3.22
CA ILE A 133 -9.52 -13.50 3.84
C ILE A 133 -9.88 -12.62 5.04
N PHE A 134 -8.92 -12.31 5.88
CA PHE A 134 -9.13 -11.48 7.07
C PHE A 134 -9.56 -10.06 6.66
N SER A 135 -8.89 -9.46 5.69
CA SER A 135 -9.24 -8.16 5.13
C SER A 135 -10.65 -8.17 4.50
N TYR A 136 -11.00 -9.22 3.79
CA TYR A 136 -12.34 -9.39 3.22
C TYR A 136 -13.41 -9.38 4.29
N LEU A 137 -13.25 -10.19 5.34
CA LEU A 137 -14.23 -10.26 6.43
C LEU A 137 -14.36 -8.94 7.20
N MET A 138 -13.25 -8.25 7.43
CA MET A 138 -13.25 -6.97 8.12
C MET A 138 -13.85 -5.83 7.29
N LEU A 139 -13.62 -5.84 5.99
CA LEU A 139 -14.05 -4.77 5.09
C LEU A 139 -15.42 -5.01 4.45
N TYR A 140 -15.90 -6.23 4.48
CA TYR A 140 -17.19 -6.59 3.87
C TYR A 140 -18.35 -5.67 4.32
N PRO A 141 -18.55 -5.39 5.63
CA PRO A 141 -19.63 -4.50 6.05
C PRO A 141 -19.49 -3.06 5.55
N VAL A 142 -18.28 -2.63 5.22
CA VAL A 142 -17.97 -1.25 4.81
C VAL A 142 -18.02 -1.08 3.29
N LEU A 143 -17.46 -2.06 2.54
CA LEU A 143 -17.27 -1.96 1.11
C LEU A 143 -18.35 -2.68 0.29
N TRP A 144 -19.20 -3.48 0.92
CA TRP A 144 -20.35 -4.07 0.23
C TRP A 144 -21.39 -2.99 -0.09
N GLU A 145 -21.69 -2.82 -1.37
CA GLU A 145 -22.68 -1.85 -1.81
C GLU A 145 -24.09 -2.36 -1.59
N PRO A 146 -24.91 -1.68 -0.77
CA PRO A 146 -26.35 -2.00 -0.65
C PRO A 146 -27.08 -1.72 -1.96
N MET A 147 -28.27 -2.32 -2.15
CA MET A 147 -29.11 -2.06 -3.33
C MET A 147 -29.50 -0.59 -3.49
N GLU A 148 -29.53 0.14 -2.40
CA GLU A 148 -29.84 1.59 -2.35
C GLU A 148 -28.63 2.49 -2.57
N GLY A 149 -27.46 1.87 -2.82
CA GLY A 149 -26.18 2.59 -2.93
C GLY A 149 -25.51 2.82 -1.56
N PHE A 150 -24.30 3.36 -1.61
CA PHE A 150 -23.55 3.67 -0.39
C PHE A 150 -24.13 4.88 0.33
N SER A 151 -24.27 4.79 1.66
CA SER A 151 -24.58 5.92 2.54
C SER A 151 -23.35 6.77 2.87
N THR A 152 -22.13 6.26 2.57
CA THR A 152 -20.85 6.90 2.84
C THR A 152 -20.22 7.43 1.56
N THR A 153 -19.37 8.46 1.71
CA THR A 153 -18.56 8.95 0.59
C THR A 153 -17.40 8.00 0.28
N VAL A 154 -16.84 8.10 -0.93
CA VAL A 154 -15.66 7.32 -1.32
C VAL A 154 -14.50 7.57 -0.36
N TRP A 155 -14.29 8.81 0.03
CA TRP A 155 -13.19 9.17 0.94
C TRP A 155 -13.36 8.61 2.35
N GLU A 156 -14.59 8.57 2.86
CA GLU A 156 -14.90 7.93 4.15
C GLU A 156 -14.57 6.43 4.10
N ARG A 157 -14.94 5.73 3.02
CA ARG A 157 -14.60 4.32 2.82
C ARG A 157 -13.10 4.10 2.71
N ILE A 158 -12.39 4.99 2.01
CA ILE A 158 -10.92 4.95 1.92
C ILE A 158 -10.28 5.07 3.30
N ILE A 159 -10.71 6.03 4.12
CA ILE A 159 -10.17 6.24 5.46
C ILE A 159 -10.39 5.01 6.34
N ILE A 160 -11.60 4.45 6.35
CA ILE A 160 -11.92 3.25 7.12
C ILE A 160 -11.08 2.06 6.65
N GLN A 161 -10.97 1.85 5.34
CA GLN A 161 -10.16 0.79 4.76
C GLN A 161 -8.66 0.94 5.13
N VAL A 162 -8.12 2.15 5.02
CA VAL A 162 -6.72 2.44 5.38
C VAL A 162 -6.47 2.11 6.84
N VAL A 163 -7.31 2.57 7.74
CA VAL A 163 -7.14 2.34 9.19
C VAL A 163 -7.22 0.85 9.51
N LEU A 164 -8.25 0.16 9.04
CA LEU A 164 -8.44 -1.27 9.33
C LEU A 164 -7.28 -2.12 8.78
N MET A 165 -6.91 -1.93 7.53
CA MET A 165 -5.82 -2.70 6.91
C MET A 165 -4.46 -2.36 7.49
N ALA A 166 -4.22 -1.12 7.90
CA ALA A 166 -2.97 -0.73 8.54
C ALA A 166 -2.79 -1.43 9.89
N ILE A 167 -3.81 -1.40 10.75
CA ILE A 167 -3.75 -1.92 12.12
C ILE A 167 -3.49 -3.44 12.13
N ILE A 168 -4.11 -4.19 11.23
CA ILE A 168 -4.01 -5.67 11.19
C ILE A 168 -2.55 -6.14 11.09
N THR A 169 -1.73 -5.46 10.30
CA THR A 169 -0.35 -5.90 10.00
C THR A 169 0.70 -5.17 10.83
N VAL A 170 0.33 -4.17 11.62
CA VAL A 170 1.26 -3.42 12.48
C VAL A 170 2.12 -4.34 13.37
N PRO A 171 1.59 -5.35 14.08
CA PRO A 171 2.41 -6.20 14.94
C PRO A 171 3.53 -6.92 14.17
N ILE A 172 3.24 -7.42 12.98
CA ILE A 172 4.20 -8.14 12.13
C ILE A 172 5.33 -7.20 11.70
N VAL A 173 4.99 -6.02 11.20
CA VAL A 173 5.98 -5.02 10.76
C VAL A 173 6.79 -4.49 11.93
N ALA A 174 6.16 -4.23 13.07
CA ALA A 174 6.84 -3.81 14.30
C ALA A 174 7.85 -4.85 14.79
N SER A 175 7.51 -6.14 14.71
CA SER A 175 8.42 -7.24 15.06
C SER A 175 9.63 -7.28 14.11
N LEU A 176 9.44 -7.12 12.80
CA LEU A 176 10.54 -7.07 11.83
C LEU A 176 11.49 -5.90 12.13
N ILE A 177 10.96 -4.72 12.37
CA ILE A 177 11.73 -3.51 12.70
C ILE A 177 12.44 -3.71 14.05
N GLY A 178 11.77 -4.27 15.02
CA GLY A 178 12.31 -4.54 16.36
C GLY A 178 13.50 -5.50 16.34
N ASN A 179 13.43 -6.55 15.54
CA ASN A 179 14.53 -7.50 15.37
C ASN A 179 15.76 -6.84 14.75
N GLU A 180 15.59 -6.04 13.72
CA GLU A 180 16.68 -5.28 13.08
C GLU A 180 17.25 -4.22 14.04
N ALA A 181 16.40 -3.45 14.70
CA ALA A 181 16.82 -2.46 15.68
C ALA A 181 17.62 -3.08 16.84
N ASN A 182 17.22 -4.27 17.31
CA ASN A 182 17.92 -4.98 18.36
C ASN A 182 19.33 -5.41 17.93
N LEU A 183 19.50 -5.87 16.69
CA LEU A 183 20.82 -6.20 16.16
C LEU A 183 21.74 -4.99 16.15
N LEU A 184 21.25 -3.85 15.66
CA LEU A 184 22.04 -2.60 15.62
C LEU A 184 22.28 -2.03 17.02
N TYR A 185 21.34 -2.21 17.94
CA TYR A 185 21.48 -1.74 19.33
C TYR A 185 22.60 -2.44 20.10
N GLN A 186 23.04 -3.60 19.65
CA GLN A 186 24.13 -4.40 20.23
C GLN A 186 25.49 -4.13 19.57
N GLU A 187 25.54 -3.29 18.55
CA GLU A 187 26.80 -2.92 17.90
C GLU A 187 27.75 -2.16 18.82
N GLU A 188 29.05 -2.35 18.63
CA GLU A 188 30.09 -1.78 19.51
C GLU A 188 30.01 -0.27 19.64
N TYR A 189 29.78 0.45 18.57
CA TYR A 189 29.68 1.91 18.61
C TYR A 189 28.45 2.41 19.39
N VAL A 190 27.37 1.62 19.42
CA VAL A 190 26.19 1.91 20.24
C VAL A 190 26.51 1.65 21.71
N LEU A 191 27.20 0.55 22.01
CA LEU A 191 27.66 0.23 23.37
C LEU A 191 28.61 1.31 23.88
N ALA A 192 29.52 1.81 23.05
CA ALA A 192 30.41 2.93 23.39
C ALA A 192 29.61 4.20 23.73
N SER A 193 28.56 4.49 22.95
CA SER A 193 27.68 5.65 23.21
C SER A 193 26.94 5.52 24.53
N LYS A 194 26.47 4.31 24.90
CA LYS A 194 25.86 4.03 26.20
C LYS A 194 26.84 4.25 27.35
N THR A 195 28.09 3.81 27.18
CA THR A 195 29.15 4.00 28.17
C THR A 195 29.42 5.46 28.44
N LEU A 196 29.27 6.31 27.41
CA LEU A 196 29.36 7.76 27.51
C LEU A 196 28.11 8.45 28.07
N GLY A 197 27.11 7.67 28.50
CA GLY A 197 25.90 8.17 29.16
C GLY A 197 24.73 8.47 28.20
N ALA A 198 24.79 8.02 26.95
CA ALA A 198 23.68 8.21 26.02
C ALA A 198 22.45 7.37 26.41
N GLY A 199 21.31 8.02 26.58
CA GLY A 199 20.03 7.36 26.83
C GLY A 199 19.44 6.72 25.57
N ARG A 200 18.48 5.83 25.75
CA ARG A 200 17.79 5.13 24.64
C ARG A 200 17.20 6.07 23.57
N PRO A 201 16.47 7.13 23.91
CA PRO A 201 15.94 8.03 22.89
C PRO A 201 17.01 8.66 22.00
N ARG A 202 18.15 9.03 22.59
CA ARG A 202 19.28 9.59 21.86
C ARG A 202 19.93 8.54 20.94
N ILE A 203 20.06 7.32 21.38
CA ILE A 203 20.58 6.21 20.57
C ILE A 203 19.65 5.93 19.40
N ILE A 204 18.35 5.85 19.62
CA ILE A 204 17.35 5.62 18.58
C ILE A 204 17.42 6.73 17.53
N THR A 205 17.38 7.99 17.93
CA THR A 205 17.33 9.13 17.00
C THR A 205 18.65 9.41 16.31
N ARG A 206 19.77 9.19 16.99
CA ARG A 206 21.12 9.54 16.50
C ARG A 206 21.85 8.39 15.80
N HIS A 207 21.55 7.14 16.16
CA HIS A 207 22.26 5.97 15.64
C HIS A 207 21.35 5.02 14.88
N LEU A 208 20.26 4.54 15.50
CA LEU A 208 19.44 3.49 14.90
C LEU A 208 18.62 3.99 13.71
N PHE A 209 17.88 5.05 13.89
CA PHE A 209 17.04 5.60 12.81
C PHE A 209 17.84 6.00 11.57
N PRO A 210 18.94 6.77 11.68
CA PRO A 210 19.74 7.11 10.51
C PRO A 210 20.32 5.89 9.77
N MET A 211 20.68 4.84 10.48
CA MET A 211 21.19 3.60 9.86
C MET A 211 20.10 2.76 9.22
N MET A 212 18.89 2.82 9.75
CA MET A 212 17.77 2.02 9.27
C MET A 212 16.90 2.75 8.23
N ARG A 213 17.07 4.04 8.04
CA ARG A 213 16.16 4.85 7.20
C ARG A 213 15.95 4.31 5.79
N GLU A 214 16.99 3.81 5.14
CA GLU A 214 16.87 3.22 3.80
C GLU A 214 16.11 1.89 3.83
N LYS A 215 16.38 1.05 4.82
CA LYS A 215 15.63 -0.20 5.04
C LYS A 215 14.16 0.05 5.35
N LEU A 216 13.88 1.08 6.17
CA LEU A 216 12.50 1.49 6.50
C LEU A 216 11.78 2.00 5.26
N PHE A 217 12.46 2.73 4.40
CA PHE A 217 11.89 3.18 3.13
C PHE A 217 11.57 2.01 2.18
N VAL A 218 12.48 1.05 2.05
CA VAL A 218 12.25 -0.18 1.28
C VAL A 218 11.08 -0.97 1.87
N LEU A 219 11.00 -1.07 3.19
CA LEU A 219 9.89 -1.74 3.87
C LEU A 219 8.56 -1.04 3.60
N TYR A 220 8.54 0.29 3.58
CA TYR A 220 7.38 1.06 3.15
C TYR A 220 6.91 0.66 1.75
N GLY A 221 7.82 0.61 0.79
CA GLY A 221 7.52 0.18 -0.57
C GLY A 221 6.98 -1.25 -0.64
N GLN A 222 7.53 -2.17 0.15
CA GLN A 222 7.02 -3.54 0.27
C GLN A 222 5.59 -3.57 0.83
N GLN A 223 5.29 -2.72 1.81
CA GLN A 223 3.93 -2.61 2.36
C GLN A 223 2.94 -2.05 1.33
N VAL A 224 3.35 -1.10 0.49
CA VAL A 224 2.53 -0.61 -0.63
C VAL A 224 2.21 -1.74 -1.61
N VAL A 225 3.22 -2.49 -2.02
CA VAL A 225 3.05 -3.64 -2.96
C VAL A 225 2.14 -4.70 -2.38
N GLU A 226 2.35 -5.10 -1.13
CA GLU A 226 1.51 -6.08 -0.43
C GLU A 226 0.05 -5.62 -0.36
N THR A 227 -0.18 -4.36 -0.06
CA THR A 227 -1.53 -3.78 -0.02
C THR A 227 -2.19 -3.80 -1.40
N LEU A 228 -1.46 -3.47 -2.46
CA LEU A 228 -1.96 -3.55 -3.83
C LEU A 228 -2.34 -4.98 -4.23
N VAL A 229 -1.56 -5.98 -3.81
CA VAL A 229 -1.87 -7.39 -4.02
C VAL A 229 -3.17 -7.77 -3.31
N VAL A 230 -3.35 -7.36 -2.05
CA VAL A 230 -4.59 -7.61 -1.30
C VAL A 230 -5.78 -6.93 -1.99
N PHE A 231 -5.63 -5.70 -2.47
CA PHE A 231 -6.69 -5.01 -3.22
C PHE A 231 -7.08 -5.77 -4.49
N THR A 232 -6.12 -6.33 -5.20
CA THR A 232 -6.39 -7.17 -6.38
C THR A 232 -7.20 -8.40 -5.99
N HIS A 233 -6.85 -9.07 -4.92
CA HIS A 233 -7.60 -10.23 -4.42
C HIS A 233 -9.01 -9.85 -3.96
N LEU A 234 -9.17 -8.73 -3.25
CA LEU A 234 -10.48 -8.21 -2.86
C LEU A 234 -11.33 -7.87 -4.10
N GLY A 235 -10.71 -7.32 -5.14
CA GLY A 235 -11.36 -7.05 -6.42
C GLY A 235 -11.87 -8.32 -7.11
N LEU A 236 -11.11 -9.41 -7.07
CA LEU A 236 -11.55 -10.72 -7.56
C LEU A 236 -12.76 -11.26 -6.78
N LEU A 237 -12.87 -10.90 -5.50
CA LEU A 237 -14.01 -11.23 -4.65
C LEU A 237 -15.12 -10.17 -4.73
N GLN A 238 -15.06 -9.27 -5.69
CA GLN A 238 -16.05 -8.22 -5.95
C GLN A 238 -16.24 -7.25 -4.78
N LEU A 239 -15.20 -6.96 -4.05
CA LEU A 239 -15.19 -6.01 -2.95
C LEU A 239 -14.33 -4.79 -3.31
N TYR A 240 -14.97 -3.69 -3.71
CA TYR A 240 -14.32 -2.47 -4.20
C TYR A 240 -14.69 -1.25 -3.34
N ILE A 241 -13.81 -0.25 -3.34
CA ILE A 241 -14.06 1.05 -2.67
C ILE A 241 -15.19 1.80 -3.36
N GLY A 242 -15.28 1.72 -4.67
CA GLY A 242 -16.25 2.46 -5.49
C GLY A 242 -17.56 1.74 -5.78
N GLY A 243 -17.70 0.49 -5.35
CA GLY A 243 -18.87 -0.35 -5.66
C GLY A 243 -18.75 -1.10 -6.99
#